data_a8a5f8aadbb15895a180dff8b2cf3999
#
_entry.id   a8a5f8aadbb15895a180dff8b2cf3999
#
_cell.length_a   1.000
_cell.length_b   1.000
_cell.length_c   1.000
_cell.angle_alpha   90.00
_cell.angle_beta   90.00
_cell.angle_gamma   90.00
#
_symmetry.space_group_name_H-M   'P 1'
#
loop_
_entity.id
_entity.type
_entity.pdbx_description
1 polymer ?
#
loop_
_entity_poly.entity_id
_entity_poly.type
_entity_poly.pdbx_seq_one_letter_code
_entity_poly.pdbx_strand_id
1 'polypeptide(L)'
;MEAIINSRIVTKETVLTGHVLVYDESGIQQIVSTDNFQAGKCRVITDGSGYIAVPGFINEHIHGLGGVDVMDDDPQALAIMAKRLPETGVTAFLPTTMTYDLPSITRALTRIRRYMKEQRIGAKVLGAHMEGPFISDIYKGAQKSTHIVKADFSLIEPFIDTVRIVTLAPETLPDNSFLEACKKAGIIVSVGHSAATYEKLAERLAGLDHYHVTHLYNAQSPLHHRKPGVVGAALTDERAVCELICDDVHLHPAAQRLAYIAKGRNGIILITDSIRACLTENGESELGGQKVFVHENRAELADGTLAGSVLTMADGVRRFMHNTGASLPEAVAAASLNVAVSLGLDHQLGSLEVGKAADIVLLDEDTLQVKKTIIDGTTVFSA
;
A
#
# COMPACT_ATOMS: atom_id res chain seq x y z
N MET A 1 -15.05 -14.33 22.57
CA MET A 1 -13.67 -14.51 22.10
C MET A 1 -13.61 -15.68 21.13
N GLU A 2 -12.69 -15.64 20.20
CA GLU A 2 -12.29 -16.67 19.26
C GLU A 2 -10.79 -16.92 19.41
N ALA A 3 -10.30 -18.07 18.97
CA ALA A 3 -8.89 -18.39 19.10
C ALA A 3 -8.36 -19.07 17.83
N ILE A 4 -7.10 -18.82 17.51
CA ILE A 4 -6.32 -19.55 16.52
C ILE A 4 -5.24 -20.30 17.28
N ILE A 5 -5.25 -21.63 17.16
CA ILE A 5 -4.29 -22.55 17.78
C ILE A 5 -3.40 -23.19 16.73
N ASN A 6 -2.28 -23.75 17.13
CA ASN A 6 -1.35 -24.52 16.29
C ASN A 6 -0.74 -23.78 15.10
N SER A 7 -0.98 -22.46 14.96
CA SER A 7 -0.32 -21.65 13.94
C SER A 7 1.01 -21.11 14.45
N ARG A 8 1.90 -20.77 13.52
CA ARG A 8 3.00 -19.84 13.79
C ARG A 8 2.43 -18.42 13.81
N ILE A 9 2.90 -17.55 14.71
CA ILE A 9 2.40 -16.17 14.85
C ILE A 9 3.54 -15.20 14.59
N VAL A 10 3.39 -14.34 13.59
CA VAL A 10 4.36 -13.29 13.26
C VAL A 10 4.12 -12.09 14.18
N THR A 11 5.11 -11.78 15.00
CA THR A 11 5.17 -10.55 15.79
C THR A 11 6.05 -9.50 15.09
N LYS A 12 6.22 -8.32 15.70
CA LYS A 12 7.11 -7.28 15.17
C LYS A 12 8.54 -7.78 14.94
N GLU A 13 9.06 -8.66 15.82
CA GLU A 13 10.48 -9.01 15.84
C GLU A 13 10.74 -10.48 15.48
N THR A 14 9.78 -11.36 15.71
CA THR A 14 10.01 -12.80 15.62
C THR A 14 8.76 -13.57 15.24
N VAL A 15 8.93 -14.86 15.02
CA VAL A 15 7.85 -15.80 14.79
C VAL A 15 7.70 -16.70 16.02
N LEU A 16 6.54 -16.63 16.69
CA LEU A 16 6.21 -17.45 17.82
C LEU A 16 5.67 -18.81 17.36
N THR A 17 6.08 -19.88 18.05
CA THR A 17 5.51 -21.22 17.97
C THR A 17 4.98 -21.65 19.33
N GLY A 18 4.01 -22.56 19.39
CA GLY A 18 3.44 -23.01 20.65
C GLY A 18 2.66 -21.92 21.40
N HIS A 19 2.09 -20.97 20.66
CA HIS A 19 1.26 -19.91 21.19
C HIS A 19 -0.13 -19.94 20.55
N VAL A 20 -1.09 -19.34 21.25
CA VAL A 20 -2.48 -19.20 20.84
C VAL A 20 -2.78 -17.69 20.72
N LEU A 21 -3.38 -17.30 19.61
CA LEU A 21 -3.87 -15.95 19.36
C LEU A 21 -5.37 -15.90 19.70
N VAL A 22 -5.74 -15.13 20.72
CA VAL A 22 -7.13 -14.95 21.18
C VAL A 22 -7.61 -13.54 20.81
N TYR A 23 -8.78 -13.45 20.20
CA TYR A 23 -9.33 -12.20 19.70
C TYR A 23 -10.87 -12.19 19.76
N ASP A 24 -11.44 -11.03 19.57
CA ASP A 24 -12.87 -10.78 19.31
C ASP A 24 -13.06 -9.48 18.52
N GLU A 25 -14.29 -9.02 18.39
CA GLU A 25 -14.64 -7.79 17.66
C GLU A 25 -14.02 -6.51 18.28
N SER A 26 -13.60 -6.55 19.55
CA SER A 26 -12.90 -5.44 20.20
C SER A 26 -11.40 -5.42 19.97
N GLY A 27 -10.85 -6.49 19.35
CA GLY A 27 -9.44 -6.58 18.99
C GLY A 27 -8.75 -7.84 19.50
N ILE A 28 -7.41 -7.82 19.46
CA ILE A 28 -6.55 -8.91 19.97
C ILE A 28 -6.55 -8.86 21.50
N GLN A 29 -7.00 -9.93 22.11
CA GLN A 29 -7.17 -10.03 23.56
C GLN A 29 -5.94 -10.62 24.26
N GLN A 30 -5.34 -11.68 23.66
CA GLN A 30 -4.20 -12.40 24.26
C GLN A 30 -3.34 -13.06 23.17
N ILE A 31 -2.05 -13.14 23.44
CA ILE A 31 -1.11 -14.05 22.78
C ILE A 31 -0.45 -14.82 23.92
N VAL A 32 -0.84 -16.08 24.13
CA VAL A 32 -0.44 -16.87 25.28
C VAL A 32 0.17 -18.21 24.85
N SER A 33 1.06 -18.78 25.66
CA SER A 33 1.55 -20.14 25.41
C SER A 33 0.40 -21.14 25.43
N THR A 34 0.52 -22.20 24.62
CA THR A 34 -0.50 -23.27 24.56
C THR A 34 -0.81 -23.84 25.94
N ASP A 35 0.19 -23.97 26.83
CA ASP A 35 0.02 -24.50 28.19
C ASP A 35 -0.85 -23.63 29.10
N ASN A 36 -0.89 -22.31 28.81
CA ASN A 36 -1.68 -21.35 29.58
C ASN A 36 -3.04 -21.01 28.94
N PHE A 37 -3.34 -21.59 27.78
CA PHE A 37 -4.57 -21.33 27.04
C PHE A 37 -5.80 -21.97 27.70
N GLN A 38 -6.87 -21.21 27.85
CA GLN A 38 -8.14 -21.64 28.43
C GLN A 38 -9.23 -21.76 27.35
N ALA A 39 -9.28 -22.89 26.68
CA ALA A 39 -10.20 -23.15 25.55
C ALA A 39 -11.68 -22.89 25.90
N GLY A 40 -12.12 -23.21 27.14
CA GLY A 40 -13.51 -23.01 27.59
C GLY A 40 -14.02 -21.57 27.59
N LYS A 41 -13.14 -20.59 27.37
CA LYS A 41 -13.51 -19.16 27.22
C LYS A 41 -13.74 -18.74 25.78
N CYS A 42 -13.46 -19.61 24.81
CA CYS A 42 -13.59 -19.30 23.39
C CYS A 42 -14.82 -19.97 22.78
N ARG A 43 -15.60 -19.20 22.01
CA ARG A 43 -16.78 -19.70 21.27
C ARG A 43 -16.35 -20.49 20.03
N VAL A 44 -15.31 -20.05 19.36
CA VAL A 44 -14.76 -20.67 18.15
C VAL A 44 -13.26 -20.86 18.34
N ILE A 45 -12.77 -22.02 17.94
CA ILE A 45 -11.34 -22.33 17.90
C ILE A 45 -11.03 -22.76 16.47
N THR A 46 -10.17 -21.99 15.81
CA THR A 46 -9.64 -22.30 14.48
C THR A 46 -8.33 -23.06 14.63
N ASP A 47 -8.23 -24.26 14.05
CA ASP A 47 -6.96 -24.94 13.90
C ASP A 47 -6.14 -24.31 12.78
N GLY A 48 -5.00 -23.74 13.14
CA GLY A 48 -4.05 -23.10 12.25
C GLY A 48 -2.84 -23.97 11.89
N SER A 49 -2.94 -25.29 12.04
CA SER A 49 -1.87 -26.23 11.65
C SER A 49 -1.52 -26.04 10.17
N GLY A 50 -0.24 -25.83 9.85
CA GLY A 50 0.25 -25.56 8.50
C GLY A 50 0.02 -24.10 8.04
N TYR A 51 -0.42 -23.22 8.94
CA TYR A 51 -0.61 -21.79 8.64
C TYR A 51 0.26 -20.90 9.51
N ILE A 52 0.51 -19.71 8.95
CA ILE A 52 1.17 -18.61 9.65
C ILE A 52 0.14 -17.50 9.85
N ALA A 53 -0.09 -17.09 11.09
CA ALA A 53 -0.88 -15.91 11.41
C ALA A 53 0.00 -14.66 11.30
N VAL A 54 -0.38 -13.73 10.44
CA VAL A 54 0.28 -12.44 10.24
C VAL A 54 -0.73 -11.30 10.48
N PRO A 55 -0.30 -10.06 10.78
CA PRO A 55 -1.19 -8.91 10.77
C PRO A 55 -1.75 -8.69 9.37
N GLY A 56 -2.96 -8.18 9.29
CA GLY A 56 -3.57 -7.78 8.03
C GLY A 56 -2.68 -6.81 7.26
N PHE A 57 -2.56 -7.01 5.94
CA PHE A 57 -1.79 -6.13 5.09
C PHE A 57 -2.53 -4.81 4.87
N ILE A 58 -1.77 -3.73 4.70
CA ILE A 58 -2.26 -2.39 4.41
C ILE A 58 -1.66 -1.96 3.06
N ASN A 59 -2.52 -1.67 2.09
CA ASN A 59 -2.09 -1.24 0.76
C ASN A 59 -2.34 0.26 0.58
N GLU A 60 -1.30 1.08 0.63
CA GLU A 60 -1.44 2.54 0.53
C GLU A 60 -1.45 3.08 -0.89
N HIS A 61 -1.23 2.20 -1.91
CA HIS A 61 -1.21 2.59 -3.31
C HIS A 61 -1.87 1.53 -4.19
N ILE A 62 -3.12 1.79 -4.62
CA ILE A 62 -3.94 0.89 -5.43
C ILE A 62 -4.99 1.67 -6.23
N HIS A 63 -5.02 1.51 -7.55
CA HIS A 63 -5.99 2.14 -8.44
C HIS A 63 -7.25 1.31 -8.63
N GLY A 64 -7.10 -0.02 -8.69
CA GLY A 64 -8.24 -0.89 -8.96
C GLY A 64 -7.98 -2.35 -8.65
N LEU A 65 -9.06 -3.15 -8.69
CA LEU A 65 -9.03 -4.59 -8.47
C LEU A 65 -10.38 -5.20 -8.83
N GLY A 66 -10.39 -6.40 -9.40
CA GLY A 66 -11.63 -7.14 -9.60
C GLY A 66 -12.59 -6.52 -10.62
N GLY A 67 -12.05 -5.85 -11.63
CA GLY A 67 -12.82 -5.25 -12.72
C GLY A 67 -13.21 -3.79 -12.53
N VAL A 68 -12.94 -3.20 -11.36
CA VAL A 68 -13.31 -1.81 -11.02
C VAL A 68 -12.09 -0.95 -10.69
N ASP A 69 -12.25 0.36 -10.83
CA ASP A 69 -11.22 1.37 -10.60
C ASP A 69 -11.73 2.49 -9.70
N VAL A 70 -10.83 3.09 -8.92
CA VAL A 70 -11.14 4.22 -8.02
C VAL A 70 -11.70 5.41 -8.79
N MET A 71 -11.27 5.59 -10.05
CA MET A 71 -11.74 6.69 -10.91
C MET A 71 -13.08 6.41 -11.59
N ASP A 72 -13.63 5.18 -11.52
CA ASP A 72 -14.94 4.86 -12.09
C ASP A 72 -16.05 5.71 -11.48
N ASP A 73 -17.01 6.13 -12.29
CA ASP A 73 -18.23 6.78 -11.78
C ASP A 73 -19.24 5.79 -11.20
N ASP A 74 -18.85 4.52 -11.04
CA ASP A 74 -19.64 3.49 -10.37
C ASP A 74 -19.62 3.68 -8.84
N PRO A 75 -20.79 3.91 -8.20
CA PRO A 75 -20.86 4.04 -6.73
C PRO A 75 -20.52 2.75 -5.98
N GLN A 76 -20.49 1.59 -6.65
CA GLN A 76 -20.14 0.29 -6.07
C GLN A 76 -18.64 -0.04 -6.17
N ALA A 77 -17.85 0.69 -6.96
CA ALA A 77 -16.45 0.36 -7.21
C ALA A 77 -15.65 0.15 -5.92
N LEU A 78 -15.73 1.07 -4.96
CA LEU A 78 -15.04 0.95 -3.67
C LEU A 78 -15.55 -0.23 -2.83
N ALA A 79 -16.84 -0.52 -2.88
CA ALA A 79 -17.42 -1.66 -2.16
C ALA A 79 -16.96 -2.99 -2.75
N ILE A 80 -16.84 -3.08 -4.07
CA ILE A 80 -16.29 -4.25 -4.78
C ILE A 80 -14.82 -4.44 -4.39
N MET A 81 -14.01 -3.38 -4.46
CA MET A 81 -12.60 -3.45 -4.04
C MET A 81 -12.48 -3.90 -2.58
N ALA A 82 -13.18 -3.24 -1.65
CA ALA A 82 -13.14 -3.56 -0.23
C ALA A 82 -13.55 -5.01 0.05
N LYS A 83 -14.52 -5.55 -0.67
CA LYS A 83 -14.98 -6.93 -0.53
C LYS A 83 -13.96 -7.94 -1.06
N ARG A 84 -13.22 -7.62 -2.13
CA ARG A 84 -12.29 -8.54 -2.79
C ARG A 84 -10.86 -8.47 -2.28
N LEU A 85 -10.41 -7.33 -1.77
CA LEU A 85 -9.06 -7.15 -1.21
C LEU A 85 -8.67 -8.19 -0.14
N PRO A 86 -9.58 -8.65 0.74
CA PRO A 86 -9.29 -9.72 1.69
C PRO A 86 -8.82 -11.04 1.05
N GLU A 87 -9.16 -11.33 -0.21
CA GLU A 87 -8.64 -12.47 -0.97
C GLU A 87 -7.10 -12.41 -1.12
N THR A 88 -6.52 -11.20 -1.05
CA THR A 88 -5.09 -10.92 -1.16
C THR A 88 -4.39 -10.67 0.18
N GLY A 89 -5.12 -10.83 1.31
CA GLY A 89 -4.64 -10.55 2.66
C GLY A 89 -4.68 -9.08 3.06
N VAL A 90 -5.19 -8.19 2.21
CA VAL A 90 -5.31 -6.76 2.51
C VAL A 90 -6.55 -6.53 3.37
N THR A 91 -6.35 -5.96 4.56
CA THR A 91 -7.40 -5.62 5.52
C THR A 91 -7.71 -4.13 5.57
N ALA A 92 -6.80 -3.31 5.04
CA ALA A 92 -6.98 -1.87 4.94
C ALA A 92 -6.25 -1.31 3.72
N PHE A 93 -6.75 -0.20 3.15
CA PHE A 93 -6.13 0.39 1.96
C PHE A 93 -6.43 1.88 1.82
N LEU A 94 -5.63 2.55 0.98
CA LEU A 94 -5.89 3.89 0.47
C LEU A 94 -6.28 3.78 -1.01
N PRO A 95 -7.56 3.91 -1.38
CA PRO A 95 -7.96 4.07 -2.78
C PRO A 95 -7.16 5.21 -3.41
N THR A 96 -6.48 4.94 -4.53
CA THR A 96 -5.55 5.87 -5.16
C THR A 96 -6.18 6.48 -6.41
N THR A 97 -6.32 7.81 -6.44
CA THR A 97 -6.69 8.52 -7.67
C THR A 97 -5.48 8.60 -8.59
N MET A 98 -5.70 8.91 -9.86
CA MET A 98 -4.61 9.18 -10.78
C MET A 98 -4.75 10.58 -11.40
N THR A 99 -3.74 11.00 -12.18
CA THR A 99 -3.81 12.25 -12.96
C THR A 99 -4.94 12.18 -13.98
N TYR A 100 -6.00 12.93 -13.72
CA TYR A 100 -7.22 13.00 -14.52
C TYR A 100 -7.78 14.40 -14.51
N ASP A 101 -8.90 14.68 -15.22
CA ASP A 101 -9.56 15.96 -15.09
C ASP A 101 -10.00 16.25 -13.65
N LEU A 102 -9.87 17.49 -13.22
CA LEU A 102 -10.14 17.90 -11.85
C LEU A 102 -11.55 17.55 -11.35
N PRO A 103 -12.62 17.70 -12.16
CA PRO A 103 -13.96 17.26 -11.76
C PRO A 103 -14.02 15.75 -11.44
N SER A 104 -13.34 14.90 -12.21
CA SER A 104 -13.33 13.44 -11.96
C SER A 104 -12.56 13.11 -10.69
N ILE A 105 -11.40 13.74 -10.43
CA ILE A 105 -10.65 13.59 -9.17
C ILE A 105 -11.54 14.02 -7.98
N THR A 106 -12.22 15.15 -8.08
CA THR A 106 -13.14 15.66 -7.05
C THR A 106 -14.28 14.66 -6.77
N ARG A 107 -14.86 14.07 -7.82
CA ARG A 107 -15.89 13.03 -7.66
C ARG A 107 -15.35 11.79 -6.97
N ALA A 108 -14.16 11.31 -7.37
CA ALA A 108 -13.51 10.17 -6.73
C ALA A 108 -13.25 10.42 -5.24
N LEU A 109 -12.63 11.54 -4.87
CA LEU A 109 -12.40 11.92 -3.47
C LEU A 109 -13.71 12.05 -2.67
N THR A 110 -14.77 12.58 -3.29
CA THR A 110 -16.09 12.67 -2.66
C THR A 110 -16.68 11.28 -2.40
N ARG A 111 -16.54 10.33 -3.34
CA ARG A 111 -16.98 8.93 -3.16
C ARG A 111 -16.17 8.25 -2.04
N ILE A 112 -14.84 8.42 -2.02
CA ILE A 112 -13.98 7.88 -0.98
C ILE A 112 -14.40 8.41 0.40
N ARG A 113 -14.56 9.73 0.56
CA ARG A 113 -15.04 10.35 1.80
C ARG A 113 -16.38 9.79 2.28
N ARG A 114 -17.33 9.62 1.36
CA ARG A 114 -18.63 9.02 1.68
C ARG A 114 -18.47 7.57 2.13
N TYR A 115 -17.70 6.78 1.38
CA TYR A 115 -17.47 5.37 1.69
C TYR A 115 -16.81 5.18 3.06
N MET A 116 -15.83 6.00 3.41
CA MET A 116 -15.19 5.98 4.74
C MET A 116 -16.19 6.14 5.89
N LYS A 117 -17.24 6.96 5.70
CA LYS A 117 -18.29 7.18 6.70
C LYS A 117 -19.33 6.05 6.75
N GLU A 118 -19.53 5.36 5.64
CA GLU A 118 -20.54 4.32 5.47
C GLU A 118 -19.96 2.90 5.57
N GLN A 119 -18.67 2.77 5.77
CA GLN A 119 -17.94 1.51 5.67
C GLN A 119 -18.60 0.37 6.45
N ARG A 120 -18.71 -0.81 5.83
CA ARG A 120 -19.55 -1.90 6.37
C ARG A 120 -18.83 -3.24 6.39
N ILE A 121 -18.27 -3.72 5.28
CA ILE A 121 -17.71 -5.08 5.13
C ILE A 121 -16.49 -5.02 4.22
N GLY A 122 -15.49 -5.83 4.56
CA GLY A 122 -14.27 -5.96 3.77
C GLY A 122 -13.13 -5.06 4.24
N ALA A 123 -12.14 -4.84 3.40
CA ALA A 123 -10.96 -4.05 3.72
C ALA A 123 -11.32 -2.59 4.03
N LYS A 124 -10.71 -2.04 5.09
CA LYS A 124 -10.98 -0.69 5.59
C LYS A 124 -10.39 0.37 4.66
N VAL A 125 -11.15 1.42 4.35
CA VAL A 125 -10.65 2.61 3.67
C VAL A 125 -10.12 3.59 4.73
N LEU A 126 -8.79 3.79 4.77
CA LEU A 126 -8.13 4.64 5.78
C LEU A 126 -8.01 6.11 5.35
N GLY A 127 -8.35 6.40 4.11
CA GLY A 127 -8.23 7.70 3.46
C GLY A 127 -8.02 7.51 1.96
N ALA A 128 -7.52 8.54 1.29
CA ALA A 128 -7.17 8.50 -0.12
C ALA A 128 -5.66 8.77 -0.33
N HIS A 129 -5.08 8.12 -1.32
CA HIS A 129 -3.82 8.52 -1.92
C HIS A 129 -4.14 9.30 -3.22
N MET A 130 -3.76 10.56 -3.30
CA MET A 130 -3.93 11.38 -4.49
C MET A 130 -2.66 11.32 -5.33
N GLU A 131 -2.63 10.47 -6.37
CA GLU A 131 -1.49 10.37 -7.27
C GLU A 131 -1.60 11.37 -8.42
N GLY A 132 -0.80 12.42 -8.34
CA GLY A 132 -0.94 13.58 -9.21
C GLY A 132 -2.19 14.42 -8.87
N PRO A 133 -2.58 15.36 -9.72
CA PRO A 133 -2.10 15.68 -11.07
C PRO A 133 -0.87 16.63 -11.11
N PHE A 134 -0.17 16.82 -10.02
CA PHE A 134 0.95 17.77 -9.86
C PHE A 134 2.29 17.11 -10.20
N ILE A 135 2.37 16.44 -11.35
CA ILE A 135 3.51 15.61 -11.76
C ILE A 135 4.30 16.22 -12.91
N SER A 136 5.47 15.65 -13.18
CA SER A 136 6.30 16.05 -14.33
C SER A 136 5.83 15.38 -15.60
N ASP A 137 5.65 16.12 -16.68
CA ASP A 137 5.31 15.58 -18.01
C ASP A 137 6.42 14.66 -18.56
N ILE A 138 7.68 14.90 -18.16
CA ILE A 138 8.83 14.09 -18.60
C ILE A 138 8.75 12.67 -18.03
N TYR A 139 8.26 12.51 -16.80
CA TYR A 139 8.16 11.22 -16.09
C TYR A 139 6.71 10.85 -15.78
N LYS A 140 5.78 11.22 -16.64
CA LYS A 140 4.35 10.96 -16.47
C LYS A 140 3.97 9.47 -16.48
N GLY A 141 4.82 8.59 -17.02
CA GLY A 141 4.50 7.17 -17.16
C GLY A 141 3.24 6.96 -18.00
N ALA A 142 2.33 6.14 -17.52
CA ALA A 142 1.02 5.89 -18.15
C ALA A 142 0.00 7.02 -17.95
N GLN A 143 0.36 8.12 -17.26
CA GLN A 143 -0.57 9.22 -17.01
C GLN A 143 -0.68 10.17 -18.21
N LYS A 144 -1.84 10.81 -18.41
CA LYS A 144 -2.07 11.70 -19.57
C LYS A 144 -1.55 13.12 -19.32
N SER A 145 -0.66 13.62 -20.21
CA SER A 145 -0.11 14.98 -20.16
C SER A 145 -1.18 16.07 -20.11
N THR A 146 -2.32 15.84 -20.77
CA THR A 146 -3.42 16.83 -20.86
C THR A 146 -4.11 17.10 -19.52
N HIS A 147 -3.89 16.26 -18.52
CA HIS A 147 -4.47 16.40 -17.18
C HIS A 147 -3.47 16.87 -16.12
N ILE A 148 -2.19 17.03 -16.50
CA ILE A 148 -1.17 17.59 -15.61
C ILE A 148 -1.45 19.07 -15.39
N VAL A 149 -1.51 19.45 -14.12
CA VAL A 149 -1.76 20.84 -13.72
C VAL A 149 -0.72 21.35 -12.72
N LYS A 150 -0.61 22.64 -12.56
CA LYS A 150 0.23 23.23 -11.51
C LYS A 150 -0.33 22.88 -10.13
N ALA A 151 0.56 22.67 -9.18
CA ALA A 151 0.16 22.39 -7.81
C ALA A 151 -0.57 23.59 -7.20
N ASP A 152 -1.77 23.30 -6.69
CA ASP A 152 -2.64 24.25 -6.00
C ASP A 152 -3.29 23.51 -4.82
N PHE A 153 -2.93 23.91 -3.60
CA PHE A 153 -3.46 23.27 -2.40
C PHE A 153 -4.96 23.46 -2.24
N SER A 154 -5.55 24.49 -2.84
CA SER A 154 -7.01 24.71 -2.82
C SER A 154 -7.82 23.54 -3.41
N LEU A 155 -7.20 22.68 -4.24
CA LEU A 155 -7.81 21.47 -4.77
C LEU A 155 -7.88 20.35 -3.72
N ILE A 156 -6.98 20.36 -2.74
CA ILE A 156 -6.91 19.36 -1.66
C ILE A 156 -7.65 19.86 -0.40
N GLU A 157 -7.63 21.16 -0.14
CA GLU A 157 -8.19 21.78 1.05
C GLU A 157 -9.61 21.30 1.41
N PRO A 158 -10.56 21.14 0.45
CA PRO A 158 -11.88 20.58 0.75
C PRO A 158 -11.86 19.11 1.21
N PHE A 159 -10.73 18.40 1.05
CA PHE A 159 -10.57 16.97 1.28
C PHE A 159 -9.46 16.63 2.30
N ILE A 160 -9.06 17.55 3.15
CA ILE A 160 -8.01 17.34 4.18
C ILE A 160 -8.37 16.23 5.18
N ASP A 161 -9.66 15.94 5.36
CA ASP A 161 -10.17 14.84 6.18
C ASP A 161 -10.10 13.47 5.46
N THR A 162 -9.81 13.47 4.18
CA THR A 162 -9.86 12.31 3.28
C THR A 162 -8.50 11.96 2.72
N VAL A 163 -7.75 12.94 2.18
CA VAL A 163 -6.44 12.73 1.59
C VAL A 163 -5.40 12.49 2.69
N ARG A 164 -4.69 11.37 2.60
CA ARG A 164 -3.58 11.00 3.50
C ARG A 164 -2.23 11.16 2.86
N ILE A 165 -2.13 10.87 1.57
CA ILE A 165 -0.90 10.95 0.79
C ILE A 165 -1.19 11.74 -0.48
N VAL A 166 -0.26 12.61 -0.88
CA VAL A 166 -0.26 13.24 -2.19
C VAL A 166 1.05 12.97 -2.91
N THR A 167 0.98 12.31 -4.08
CA THR A 167 2.13 12.14 -4.97
C THR A 167 2.26 13.34 -5.89
N LEU A 168 3.46 13.91 -5.91
CA LEU A 168 3.79 15.07 -6.74
C LEU A 168 5.27 15.10 -7.17
N ALA A 169 5.56 15.94 -8.15
CA ALA A 169 6.91 16.24 -8.63
C ALA A 169 7.39 17.58 -8.01
N PRO A 170 8.25 17.55 -6.97
CA PRO A 170 8.62 18.76 -6.22
C PRO A 170 9.30 19.86 -7.05
N GLU A 171 9.96 19.48 -8.16
CA GLU A 171 10.59 20.43 -9.06
C GLU A 171 9.59 21.30 -9.84
N THR A 172 8.33 20.88 -9.92
CA THR A 172 7.27 21.63 -10.61
C THR A 172 6.62 22.69 -9.71
N LEU A 173 6.90 22.64 -8.41
CA LEU A 173 6.36 23.61 -7.46
C LEU A 173 7.03 24.99 -7.64
N PRO A 174 6.26 26.08 -7.59
CA PRO A 174 6.83 27.42 -7.65
C PRO A 174 7.69 27.73 -6.42
N ASP A 175 7.21 27.32 -5.25
CA ASP A 175 7.86 27.48 -3.94
C ASP A 175 7.47 26.34 -3.00
N ASN A 176 7.73 26.47 -1.69
CA ASN A 176 7.45 25.43 -0.70
C ASN A 176 6.08 25.56 -0.01
N SER A 177 5.27 26.55 -0.36
CA SER A 177 3.97 26.82 0.32
C SER A 177 3.03 25.61 0.26
N PHE A 178 3.02 24.88 -0.86
CA PHE A 178 2.24 23.67 -1.00
C PHE A 178 2.69 22.58 -0.01
N LEU A 179 4.01 22.35 0.11
CA LEU A 179 4.58 21.36 1.03
C LEU A 179 4.31 21.71 2.50
N GLU A 180 4.41 23.01 2.83
CA GLU A 180 4.08 23.53 4.17
C GLU A 180 2.59 23.35 4.49
N ALA A 181 1.71 23.56 3.50
CA ALA A 181 0.27 23.32 3.66
C ALA A 181 -0.03 21.84 3.88
N CYS A 182 0.60 20.93 3.12
CA CYS A 182 0.51 19.48 3.34
C CYS A 182 0.96 19.10 4.75
N LYS A 183 2.14 19.57 5.19
CA LYS A 183 2.66 19.31 6.55
C LYS A 183 1.69 19.78 7.63
N LYS A 184 1.16 21.00 7.49
CA LYS A 184 0.18 21.56 8.42
C LYS A 184 -1.13 20.76 8.47
N ALA A 185 -1.56 20.22 7.33
CA ALA A 185 -2.76 19.40 7.21
C ALA A 185 -2.54 17.94 7.64
N GLY A 186 -1.31 17.52 7.94
CA GLY A 186 -0.98 16.13 8.26
C GLY A 186 -1.06 15.21 7.04
N ILE A 187 -0.89 15.77 5.83
CA ILE A 187 -0.86 15.02 4.57
C ILE A 187 0.58 14.68 4.24
N ILE A 188 0.85 13.40 4.01
CA ILE A 188 2.17 12.91 3.62
C ILE A 188 2.44 13.31 2.17
N VAL A 189 3.58 13.95 1.93
CA VAL A 189 4.07 14.23 0.59
C VAL A 189 4.81 12.99 0.08
N SER A 190 4.45 12.50 -1.11
CA SER A 190 5.17 11.44 -1.80
C SER A 190 5.79 11.98 -3.08
N VAL A 191 7.08 11.75 -3.26
CA VAL A 191 7.81 12.14 -4.47
C VAL A 191 7.61 11.06 -5.53
N GLY A 192 6.91 11.40 -6.60
CA GLY A 192 6.69 10.50 -7.72
C GLY A 192 6.53 11.24 -9.04
N HIS A 193 6.67 10.52 -10.16
CA HIS A 193 6.56 11.10 -11.50
C HIS A 193 7.40 12.37 -11.64
N SER A 194 8.66 12.29 -11.23
CA SER A 194 9.52 13.46 -10.98
C SER A 194 10.83 13.39 -11.76
N ALA A 195 11.17 14.52 -12.40
CA ALA A 195 12.45 14.78 -13.07
C ALA A 195 13.46 15.50 -12.17
N ALA A 196 13.19 15.60 -10.87
CA ALA A 196 14.03 16.38 -9.95
C ALA A 196 15.47 15.86 -9.93
N THR A 197 16.43 16.76 -9.73
CA THR A 197 17.79 16.41 -9.38
C THR A 197 17.88 16.14 -7.87
N TYR A 198 18.94 15.50 -7.45
CA TYR A 198 19.24 15.27 -6.04
C TYR A 198 19.22 16.57 -5.22
N GLU A 199 19.91 17.61 -5.74
CA GLU A 199 20.03 18.92 -5.09
C GLU A 199 18.68 19.62 -4.99
N LYS A 200 17.84 19.48 -6.03
CA LYS A 200 16.49 20.06 -6.03
C LYS A 200 15.58 19.41 -4.99
N LEU A 201 15.67 18.10 -4.83
CA LEU A 201 14.93 17.40 -3.77
C LEU A 201 15.43 17.80 -2.39
N ALA A 202 16.76 17.85 -2.17
CA ALA A 202 17.32 18.27 -0.90
C ALA A 202 16.86 19.69 -0.51
N GLU A 203 16.79 20.62 -1.48
CA GLU A 203 16.27 21.98 -1.28
C GLU A 203 14.77 21.97 -0.93
N ARG A 204 13.95 21.27 -1.74
CA ARG A 204 12.49 21.31 -1.62
C ARG A 204 11.99 20.60 -0.35
N LEU A 205 12.59 19.46 -0.02
CA LEU A 205 12.12 18.62 1.07
C LEU A 205 12.79 18.94 2.42
N ALA A 206 13.61 19.99 2.50
CA ALA A 206 14.34 20.35 3.72
C ALA A 206 13.43 20.62 4.93
N GLY A 207 12.20 21.10 4.70
CA GLY A 207 11.21 21.42 5.75
C GLY A 207 10.34 20.23 6.21
N LEU A 208 10.47 19.06 5.57
CA LEU A 208 9.70 17.87 5.90
C LEU A 208 10.47 16.95 6.86
N ASP A 209 9.80 16.44 7.87
CA ASP A 209 10.38 15.52 8.84
C ASP A 209 10.49 14.10 8.28
N HIS A 210 9.55 13.72 7.40
CA HIS A 210 9.54 12.50 6.61
C HIS A 210 8.76 12.74 5.32
N TYR A 211 8.96 11.91 4.32
CA TYR A 211 8.23 11.90 3.05
C TYR A 211 8.27 10.50 2.43
N HIS A 212 7.33 10.22 1.54
CA HIS A 212 7.33 8.99 0.76
C HIS A 212 7.98 9.18 -0.60
N VAL A 213 8.35 8.08 -1.22
CA VAL A 213 8.76 8.00 -2.62
C VAL A 213 7.89 6.97 -3.30
N THR A 214 7.02 7.44 -4.17
CA THR A 214 6.04 6.65 -4.90
C THR A 214 6.73 5.67 -5.83
N HIS A 215 6.37 4.38 -5.76
CA HIS A 215 6.86 3.29 -6.63
C HIS A 215 8.33 3.46 -7.06
N LEU A 216 9.25 3.53 -6.07
CA LEU A 216 10.69 3.81 -6.25
C LEU A 216 11.24 3.14 -7.53
N TYR A 217 12.06 3.85 -8.28
CA TYR A 217 12.64 3.58 -9.61
C TYR A 217 11.72 3.84 -10.80
N ASN A 218 10.40 3.79 -10.63
CA ASN A 218 9.45 3.91 -11.73
C ASN A 218 9.04 5.38 -11.93
N ALA A 219 9.02 5.84 -13.17
CA ALA A 219 8.69 7.21 -13.53
C ALA A 219 9.45 8.28 -12.71
N GLN A 220 10.76 8.11 -12.56
CA GLN A 220 11.63 8.99 -11.76
C GLN A 220 13.00 9.17 -12.42
N SER A 221 13.68 10.28 -12.15
CA SER A 221 15.07 10.47 -12.57
C SER A 221 15.97 9.39 -11.96
N PRO A 222 16.73 8.64 -12.79
CA PRO A 222 17.44 7.44 -12.34
C PRO A 222 18.71 7.77 -11.56
N LEU A 223 19.21 6.77 -10.79
CA LEU A 223 20.49 6.84 -10.12
C LEU A 223 21.65 6.73 -11.13
N HIS A 224 22.43 7.79 -11.23
CA HIS A 224 23.70 7.79 -11.92
C HIS A 224 24.78 8.36 -10.98
N HIS A 225 26.00 7.81 -10.98
CA HIS A 225 27.04 8.14 -10.03
C HIS A 225 27.48 9.62 -9.99
N ARG A 226 27.15 10.43 -11.00
CA ARG A 226 27.35 11.88 -11.06
C ARG A 226 26.05 12.69 -11.05
N LYS A 227 24.92 12.05 -11.20
CA LYS A 227 23.59 12.67 -11.20
C LYS A 227 22.63 11.70 -10.48
N PRO A 228 22.61 11.70 -9.14
CA PRO A 228 21.90 10.67 -8.39
C PRO A 228 20.38 10.66 -8.59
N GLY A 229 19.80 11.79 -8.99
CA GLY A 229 18.38 11.93 -9.25
C GLY A 229 17.49 11.67 -8.03
N VAL A 230 16.21 11.41 -8.31
CA VAL A 230 15.22 11.05 -7.29
C VAL A 230 15.61 9.72 -6.62
N VAL A 231 16.00 8.72 -7.41
CA VAL A 231 16.35 7.39 -6.88
C VAL A 231 17.52 7.47 -5.92
N GLY A 232 18.58 8.24 -6.26
CA GLY A 232 19.73 8.41 -5.37
C GLY A 232 19.36 9.16 -4.10
N ALA A 233 18.52 10.19 -4.18
CA ALA A 233 18.04 10.91 -3.01
C ALA A 233 17.20 9.99 -2.10
N ALA A 234 16.27 9.23 -2.66
CA ALA A 234 15.43 8.29 -1.92
C ALA A 234 16.24 7.24 -1.15
N LEU A 235 17.28 6.68 -1.78
CA LEU A 235 18.09 5.63 -1.19
C LEU A 235 19.05 6.14 -0.11
N THR A 236 19.37 7.43 -0.10
CA THR A 236 20.38 8.01 0.83
C THR A 236 19.78 8.91 1.91
N ASP A 237 18.54 9.36 1.77
CA ASP A 237 17.86 10.17 2.78
C ASP A 237 17.08 9.26 3.75
N GLU A 238 17.47 9.25 5.02
CA GLU A 238 16.82 8.43 6.06
C GLU A 238 15.33 8.80 6.29
N ARG A 239 14.93 10.05 5.95
CA ARG A 239 13.54 10.53 6.07
C ARG A 239 12.62 9.96 4.98
N ALA A 240 13.19 9.43 3.88
CA ALA A 240 12.43 8.87 2.78
C ALA A 240 11.92 7.46 3.13
N VAL A 241 10.64 7.22 2.97
CA VAL A 241 10.02 5.90 2.98
C VAL A 241 9.67 5.53 1.54
N CYS A 242 10.16 4.39 1.07
CA CYS A 242 10.11 4.02 -0.34
C CYS A 242 9.05 2.96 -0.61
N GLU A 243 8.09 3.26 -1.48
CA GLU A 243 7.15 2.27 -1.99
C GLU A 243 7.84 1.36 -3.02
N LEU A 244 7.60 0.04 -2.93
CA LEU A 244 8.12 -0.95 -3.88
C LEU A 244 6.98 -1.80 -4.45
N ILE A 245 6.96 -1.94 -5.78
CA ILE A 245 6.13 -2.90 -6.52
C ILE A 245 7.00 -4.14 -6.75
N CYS A 246 6.83 -5.17 -5.93
CA CYS A 246 7.66 -6.38 -5.96
C CYS A 246 7.03 -7.48 -6.83
N ASP A 247 6.81 -7.22 -8.10
CA ASP A 247 6.22 -8.14 -9.10
C ASP A 247 7.24 -8.80 -10.03
N ASP A 248 8.54 -8.44 -9.93
CA ASP A 248 9.65 -8.83 -10.82
C ASP A 248 9.52 -8.31 -12.27
N VAL A 249 8.57 -7.43 -12.51
CA VAL A 249 8.33 -6.70 -13.76
C VAL A 249 8.76 -5.25 -13.63
N HIS A 250 8.17 -4.53 -12.65
CA HIS A 250 8.55 -3.14 -12.33
C HIS A 250 9.95 -3.04 -11.76
N LEU A 251 10.34 -4.02 -10.94
CA LEU A 251 11.64 -4.05 -10.27
C LEU A 251 12.32 -5.39 -10.46
N HIS A 252 13.48 -5.37 -11.12
CA HIS A 252 14.37 -6.52 -11.11
C HIS A 252 14.73 -6.92 -9.67
N PRO A 253 14.84 -8.23 -9.32
CA PRO A 253 15.19 -8.68 -7.96
C PRO A 253 16.43 -7.97 -7.35
N ALA A 254 17.44 -7.67 -8.16
CA ALA A 254 18.62 -6.93 -7.69
C ALA A 254 18.30 -5.47 -7.27
N ALA A 255 17.34 -4.81 -7.91
CA ALA A 255 16.91 -3.47 -7.54
C ALA A 255 16.12 -3.48 -6.22
N GLN A 256 15.25 -4.48 -6.03
CA GLN A 256 14.54 -4.70 -4.77
C GLN A 256 15.55 -4.91 -3.61
N ARG A 257 16.57 -5.76 -3.85
CA ARG A 257 17.62 -6.02 -2.87
C ARG A 257 18.46 -4.77 -2.56
N LEU A 258 18.81 -3.97 -3.57
CA LEU A 258 19.53 -2.72 -3.37
C LEU A 258 18.73 -1.74 -2.52
N ALA A 259 17.45 -1.58 -2.79
CA ALA A 259 16.55 -0.74 -2.00
C ALA A 259 16.51 -1.22 -0.54
N TYR A 260 16.36 -2.53 -0.32
CA TYR A 260 16.32 -3.10 1.03
C TYR A 260 17.64 -2.90 1.80
N ILE A 261 18.80 -3.09 1.15
CA ILE A 261 20.11 -2.84 1.77
C ILE A 261 20.26 -1.37 2.14
N ALA A 262 19.82 -0.44 1.28
CA ALA A 262 19.98 0.99 1.51
C ALA A 262 19.00 1.53 2.57
N LYS A 263 17.75 1.07 2.57
CA LYS A 263 16.68 1.60 3.41
C LYS A 263 16.42 0.82 4.70
N GLY A 264 16.90 -0.43 4.77
CA GLY A 264 16.63 -1.32 5.90
C GLY A 264 15.15 -1.66 6.05
N ARG A 265 14.81 -2.31 7.16
CA ARG A 265 13.46 -2.83 7.43
C ARG A 265 12.37 -1.77 7.55
N ASN A 266 12.70 -0.54 7.98
CA ASN A 266 11.72 0.48 8.30
C ASN A 266 11.52 1.51 7.18
N GLY A 267 12.41 1.56 6.20
CA GLY A 267 12.37 2.56 5.12
C GLY A 267 11.67 2.06 3.84
N ILE A 268 11.00 0.89 3.89
CA ILE A 268 10.31 0.29 2.75
C ILE A 268 8.85 0.01 3.09
N ILE A 269 7.98 0.31 2.12
CA ILE A 269 6.58 -0.08 2.09
C ILE A 269 6.33 -0.88 0.83
N LEU A 270 5.68 -2.04 0.96
CA LEU A 270 5.20 -2.80 -0.19
C LEU A 270 3.84 -2.27 -0.62
N ILE A 271 3.71 -2.01 -1.90
CA ILE A 271 2.47 -1.60 -2.54
C ILE A 271 2.16 -2.54 -3.71
N THR A 272 0.94 -2.50 -4.20
CA THR A 272 0.62 -3.22 -5.43
C THR A 272 0.63 -2.32 -6.65
N ASP A 273 0.21 -1.08 -6.53
CA ASP A 273 -0.09 -0.22 -7.68
C ASP A 273 -0.98 -0.97 -8.69
N SER A 274 -1.90 -1.81 -8.16
CA SER A 274 -2.72 -2.66 -9.02
C SER A 274 -3.84 -1.86 -9.65
N ILE A 275 -4.20 -2.30 -10.88
CA ILE A 275 -5.29 -1.76 -11.67
C ILE A 275 -6.51 -2.68 -11.64
N ARG A 276 -7.62 -2.28 -12.25
CA ARG A 276 -8.86 -3.08 -12.33
C ARG A 276 -8.65 -4.52 -12.81
N ALA A 277 -7.60 -4.79 -13.60
CA ALA A 277 -7.28 -6.11 -14.11
C ALA A 277 -6.74 -7.09 -13.05
N CYS A 278 -6.32 -6.62 -11.89
CA CYS A 278 -5.92 -7.51 -10.79
C CYS A 278 -7.09 -8.39 -10.35
N LEU A 279 -6.87 -9.68 -10.18
CA LEU A 279 -7.90 -10.71 -9.91
C LEU A 279 -8.95 -10.85 -11.03
N THR A 280 -8.60 -10.53 -12.27
CA THR A 280 -9.42 -10.84 -13.46
C THR A 280 -8.62 -11.71 -14.43
N GLU A 281 -9.27 -12.14 -15.51
CA GLU A 281 -8.58 -12.87 -16.58
C GLU A 281 -7.67 -11.93 -17.39
N ASN A 282 -6.64 -12.52 -18.02
CA ASN A 282 -5.78 -11.80 -18.96
C ASN A 282 -6.58 -11.28 -20.16
N GLY A 283 -6.09 -10.22 -20.79
CA GLY A 283 -6.74 -9.63 -21.95
C GLY A 283 -6.72 -8.11 -21.97
N GLU A 284 -7.74 -7.51 -22.55
CA GLU A 284 -7.87 -6.06 -22.61
C GLU A 284 -8.47 -5.49 -21.33
N SER A 285 -7.89 -4.41 -20.86
CA SER A 285 -8.33 -3.66 -19.68
C SER A 285 -8.19 -2.16 -19.95
N GLU A 286 -8.33 -1.35 -18.92
CA GLU A 286 -8.26 0.11 -19.00
C GLU A 286 -7.60 0.69 -17.74
N LEU A 287 -6.84 1.79 -17.93
CA LEU A 287 -6.35 2.63 -16.86
C LEU A 287 -6.40 4.10 -17.32
N GLY A 288 -7.07 4.95 -16.57
CA GLY A 288 -7.16 6.38 -16.86
C GLY A 288 -7.72 6.71 -18.24
N GLY A 289 -8.69 5.94 -18.75
CA GLY A 289 -9.26 6.08 -20.08
C GLY A 289 -8.30 5.69 -21.21
N GLN A 290 -7.29 4.88 -20.92
CA GLN A 290 -6.36 4.31 -21.90
C GLN A 290 -6.46 2.80 -21.88
N LYS A 291 -6.42 2.20 -23.09
CA LYS A 291 -6.45 0.74 -23.25
C LYS A 291 -5.17 0.12 -22.72
N VAL A 292 -5.30 -0.88 -21.86
CA VAL A 292 -4.21 -1.66 -21.28
C VAL A 292 -4.32 -3.10 -21.73
N PHE A 293 -3.19 -3.72 -22.04
CA PHE A 293 -3.09 -5.12 -22.40
C PHE A 293 -2.45 -5.88 -21.23
N VAL A 294 -3.12 -6.92 -20.76
CA VAL A 294 -2.67 -7.75 -19.64
C VAL A 294 -2.26 -9.12 -20.14
N HIS A 295 -1.00 -9.46 -19.91
CA HIS A 295 -0.42 -10.75 -20.25
C HIS A 295 0.36 -11.30 -19.05
N GLU A 296 -0.07 -12.43 -18.52
CA GLU A 296 0.51 -13.03 -17.31
C GLU A 296 0.51 -12.03 -16.14
N ASN A 297 1.70 -11.55 -15.72
CA ASN A 297 1.88 -10.58 -14.62
C ASN A 297 2.22 -9.16 -15.12
N ARG A 298 2.03 -8.86 -16.42
CA ARG A 298 2.33 -7.56 -17.02
C ARG A 298 1.06 -6.86 -17.48
N ALA A 299 0.99 -5.56 -17.21
CA ALA A 299 -0.03 -4.66 -17.73
C ALA A 299 0.67 -3.51 -18.46
N GLU A 300 0.38 -3.34 -19.77
CA GLU A 300 1.11 -2.41 -20.65
C GLU A 300 0.15 -1.63 -21.55
N LEU A 301 0.50 -0.38 -21.85
CA LEU A 301 -0.10 0.37 -22.95
C LEU A 301 0.35 -0.21 -24.30
N ALA A 302 -0.28 0.25 -25.38
CA ALA A 302 0.05 -0.21 -26.75
C ALA A 302 1.51 0.07 -27.18
N ASP A 303 2.18 1.03 -26.55
CA ASP A 303 3.58 1.38 -26.80
C ASP A 303 4.59 0.61 -25.91
N GLY A 304 4.10 -0.30 -25.06
CA GLY A 304 4.92 -1.08 -24.13
C GLY A 304 5.21 -0.39 -22.80
N THR A 305 4.66 0.81 -22.55
CA THR A 305 4.76 1.47 -21.25
C THR A 305 4.00 0.67 -20.20
N LEU A 306 4.63 0.34 -19.08
CA LEU A 306 3.94 -0.31 -17.94
C LEU A 306 2.84 0.60 -17.41
N ALA A 307 1.70 0.04 -17.10
CA ALA A 307 0.48 0.74 -16.72
C ALA A 307 -0.12 0.13 -15.45
N GLY A 308 0.49 0.43 -14.30
CA GLY A 308 0.20 -0.24 -13.04
C GLY A 308 0.51 -1.73 -13.07
N SER A 309 0.01 -2.46 -12.09
CA SER A 309 0.28 -3.90 -11.95
C SER A 309 -0.99 -4.75 -11.87
N VAL A 310 -0.80 -6.07 -11.86
CA VAL A 310 -1.81 -7.08 -11.46
C VAL A 310 -1.34 -7.85 -10.22
N LEU A 311 -0.39 -7.27 -9.47
CA LEU A 311 0.21 -7.88 -8.29
C LEU A 311 -0.80 -7.97 -7.14
N THR A 312 -0.80 -9.09 -6.42
CA THR A 312 -1.45 -9.21 -5.11
C THR A 312 -0.45 -8.90 -3.99
N MET A 313 -0.95 -8.41 -2.84
CA MET A 313 -0.06 -8.05 -1.73
C MET A 313 0.71 -9.26 -1.18
N ALA A 314 0.04 -10.40 -1.03
CA ALA A 314 0.69 -11.63 -0.55
C ALA A 314 1.82 -12.09 -1.50
N ASP A 315 1.63 -11.98 -2.82
CA ASP A 315 2.69 -12.26 -3.80
C ASP A 315 3.83 -11.26 -3.71
N GLY A 316 3.54 -9.97 -3.49
CA GLY A 316 4.55 -8.94 -3.24
C GLY A 316 5.42 -9.26 -2.02
N VAL A 317 4.80 -9.63 -0.91
CA VAL A 317 5.49 -10.06 0.33
C VAL A 317 6.41 -11.27 0.05
N ARG A 318 5.88 -12.30 -0.63
CA ARG A 318 6.62 -13.52 -0.95
C ARG A 318 7.84 -13.22 -1.85
N ARG A 319 7.66 -12.43 -2.92
CA ARG A 319 8.74 -12.05 -3.84
C ARG A 319 9.77 -11.16 -3.15
N PHE A 320 9.34 -10.16 -2.39
CA PHE A 320 10.25 -9.30 -1.63
C PHE A 320 11.13 -10.11 -0.69
N MET A 321 10.57 -11.03 0.09
CA MET A 321 11.32 -11.91 0.98
C MET A 321 12.34 -12.76 0.20
N HIS A 322 11.92 -13.39 -0.90
CA HIS A 322 12.79 -14.22 -1.74
C HIS A 322 13.94 -13.42 -2.36
N ASN A 323 13.64 -12.25 -2.92
CA ASN A 323 14.59 -11.46 -3.72
C ASN A 323 15.60 -10.69 -2.85
N THR A 324 15.19 -10.28 -1.65
CA THR A 324 16.01 -9.43 -0.77
C THR A 324 16.73 -10.21 0.32
N GLY A 325 16.21 -11.37 0.71
CA GLY A 325 16.64 -12.12 1.88
C GLY A 325 16.08 -11.56 3.20
N ALA A 326 15.08 -10.66 3.12
CA ALA A 326 14.35 -10.20 4.31
C ALA A 326 13.71 -11.39 5.03
N SER A 327 13.73 -11.35 6.35
CA SER A 327 13.00 -12.32 7.17
C SER A 327 11.49 -12.15 7.00
N LEU A 328 10.72 -13.18 7.34
CA LEU A 328 9.26 -13.10 7.28
C LEU A 328 8.68 -11.94 8.11
N PRO A 329 9.12 -11.67 9.36
CA PRO A 329 8.65 -10.49 10.09
C PRO A 329 8.97 -9.16 9.38
N GLU A 330 10.12 -9.03 8.73
CA GLU A 330 10.49 -7.81 8.00
C GLU A 330 9.64 -7.62 6.74
N ALA A 331 9.42 -8.68 5.97
CA ALA A 331 8.60 -8.63 4.77
C ALA A 331 7.12 -8.32 5.10
N VAL A 332 6.60 -8.93 6.17
CA VAL A 332 5.25 -8.65 6.69
C VAL A 332 5.17 -7.22 7.21
N ALA A 333 6.19 -6.74 7.93
CA ALA A 333 6.21 -5.35 8.41
C ALA A 333 6.19 -4.34 7.26
N ALA A 334 6.88 -4.60 6.16
CA ALA A 334 6.86 -3.74 4.98
C ALA A 334 5.48 -3.64 4.31
N ALA A 335 4.62 -4.65 4.48
CA ALA A 335 3.24 -4.65 3.97
C ALA A 335 2.19 -4.31 5.04
N SER A 336 2.58 -3.99 6.28
CA SER A 336 1.63 -3.77 7.38
C SER A 336 2.10 -2.69 8.35
N LEU A 337 3.07 -3.00 9.23
CA LEU A 337 3.50 -2.12 10.30
C LEU A 337 4.12 -0.81 9.79
N ASN A 338 4.96 -0.87 8.74
CA ASN A 338 5.62 0.32 8.21
C ASN A 338 4.59 1.32 7.65
N VAL A 339 3.56 0.81 6.97
CA VAL A 339 2.43 1.62 6.49
C VAL A 339 1.67 2.21 7.68
N ALA A 340 1.35 1.39 8.69
CA ALA A 340 0.63 1.86 9.87
C ALA A 340 1.40 2.95 10.63
N VAL A 341 2.72 2.78 10.80
CA VAL A 341 3.61 3.79 11.43
C VAL A 341 3.59 5.09 10.62
N SER A 342 3.75 4.99 9.31
CA SER A 342 3.77 6.16 8.44
C SER A 342 2.46 6.95 8.46
N LEU A 343 1.33 6.25 8.53
CA LEU A 343 0.00 6.87 8.63
C LEU A 343 -0.38 7.29 10.07
N GLY A 344 0.47 7.03 11.07
CA GLY A 344 0.17 7.30 12.48
C GLY A 344 -0.90 6.39 13.09
N LEU A 345 -1.09 5.19 12.52
CA LEU A 345 -2.12 4.22 12.90
C LEU A 345 -1.55 2.97 13.60
N ASP A 346 -0.26 2.94 13.88
CA ASP A 346 0.45 1.79 14.47
C ASP A 346 -0.02 1.43 15.87
N HIS A 347 -0.70 2.34 16.56
CA HIS A 347 -1.36 2.06 17.83
C HIS A 347 -2.64 1.22 17.69
N GLN A 348 -3.19 1.07 16.48
CA GLN A 348 -4.42 0.33 16.19
C GLN A 348 -4.21 -0.83 15.22
N LEU A 349 -3.30 -0.70 14.23
CA LEU A 349 -3.12 -1.59 13.09
C LEU A 349 -1.66 -2.02 12.91
N GLY A 350 -1.41 -2.91 11.97
CA GLY A 350 -0.08 -3.22 11.42
C GLY A 350 0.72 -4.27 12.18
N SER A 351 0.27 -4.74 13.33
CA SER A 351 0.94 -5.82 14.08
C SER A 351 -0.03 -6.59 14.96
N LEU A 352 0.30 -7.86 15.23
CA LEU A 352 -0.44 -8.70 16.17
C LEU A 352 0.04 -8.38 17.59
N GLU A 353 -0.65 -7.47 18.27
CA GLU A 353 -0.39 -7.05 19.65
C GLU A 353 -1.70 -6.89 20.40
N VAL A 354 -1.68 -7.22 21.69
CA VAL A 354 -2.86 -7.05 22.55
C VAL A 354 -3.34 -5.60 22.55
N GLY A 355 -4.65 -5.42 22.37
CA GLY A 355 -5.30 -4.12 22.31
C GLY A 355 -5.41 -3.50 20.91
N LYS A 356 -4.76 -4.08 19.88
CA LYS A 356 -4.93 -3.67 18.49
C LYS A 356 -6.11 -4.38 17.84
N ALA A 357 -6.57 -3.85 16.72
CA ALA A 357 -7.63 -4.46 15.92
C ALA A 357 -7.28 -5.92 15.56
N ALA A 358 -8.27 -6.78 15.59
CA ALA A 358 -8.12 -8.17 15.18
C ALA A 358 -8.19 -8.30 13.65
N ASP A 359 -7.22 -7.67 12.99
CA ASP A 359 -6.96 -7.78 11.55
C ASP A 359 -5.87 -8.84 11.36
N ILE A 360 -6.28 -10.05 10.98
CA ILE A 360 -5.43 -11.23 10.98
C ILE A 360 -5.55 -11.94 9.64
N VAL A 361 -4.41 -12.32 9.08
CA VAL A 361 -4.37 -13.15 7.87
C VAL A 361 -3.70 -14.49 8.21
N LEU A 362 -4.32 -15.59 7.83
CA LEU A 362 -3.70 -16.90 7.83
C LEU A 362 -3.13 -17.17 6.44
N LEU A 363 -1.82 -17.29 6.38
CA LEU A 363 -1.09 -17.69 5.17
C LEU A 363 -0.72 -19.17 5.27
N ASP A 364 -0.76 -19.84 4.13
CA ASP A 364 -0.18 -21.17 3.99
C ASP A 364 1.34 -21.13 4.29
N GLU A 365 1.85 -22.04 5.10
CA GLU A 365 3.23 -21.99 5.60
C GLU A 365 4.27 -22.14 4.48
N ASP A 366 3.97 -22.94 3.46
CA ASP A 366 4.91 -23.25 2.38
C ASP A 366 4.82 -22.24 1.22
N THR A 367 3.61 -21.83 0.86
CA THR A 367 3.35 -21.05 -0.35
C THR A 367 3.10 -19.55 -0.08
N LEU A 368 2.83 -19.19 1.18
CA LEU A 368 2.36 -17.86 1.62
C LEU A 368 1.06 -17.40 0.94
N GLN A 369 0.28 -18.34 0.39
CA GLN A 369 -1.05 -18.02 -0.14
C GLN A 369 -2.02 -17.72 0.99
N VAL A 370 -2.93 -16.76 0.77
CA VAL A 370 -3.96 -16.40 1.73
C VAL A 370 -4.98 -17.52 1.86
N LYS A 371 -5.19 -18.00 3.09
CA LYS A 371 -6.19 -19.04 3.43
C LYS A 371 -7.38 -18.48 4.18
N LYS A 372 -7.17 -17.48 5.01
CA LYS A 372 -8.25 -16.83 5.74
C LYS A 372 -7.86 -15.38 6.03
N THR A 373 -8.83 -14.47 5.94
CA THR A 373 -8.67 -13.07 6.36
C THR A 373 -9.77 -12.71 7.35
N ILE A 374 -9.36 -12.13 8.45
CA ILE A 374 -10.19 -11.68 9.56
C ILE A 374 -9.99 -10.17 9.67
N ILE A 375 -11.08 -9.41 9.73
CA ILE A 375 -11.09 -7.95 9.91
C ILE A 375 -11.99 -7.62 11.09
N ASP A 376 -11.48 -6.85 12.06
CA ASP A 376 -12.17 -6.52 13.30
C ASP A 376 -12.78 -7.77 13.97
N GLY A 377 -12.02 -8.86 14.03
CA GLY A 377 -12.44 -10.12 14.63
C GLY A 377 -13.45 -10.93 13.82
N THR A 378 -13.87 -10.47 12.65
CA THR A 378 -14.82 -11.15 11.78
C THR A 378 -14.13 -11.78 10.58
N THR A 379 -14.38 -13.06 10.31
CA THR A 379 -13.88 -13.71 9.09
C THR A 379 -14.59 -13.14 7.87
N VAL A 380 -13.84 -12.55 6.95
CA VAL A 380 -14.35 -11.92 5.72
C VAL A 380 -13.95 -12.67 4.45
N PHE A 381 -12.94 -13.54 4.55
CA PHE A 381 -12.51 -14.44 3.46
C PHE A 381 -12.01 -15.77 4.02
N SER A 382 -12.32 -16.86 3.30
CA SER A 382 -11.77 -18.21 3.53
C SER A 382 -11.67 -18.92 2.18
N ALA A 383 -10.44 -19.41 1.82
CA ALA A 383 -10.15 -20.16 0.60
C ALA A 383 -10.65 -21.60 0.68
#